data_f3ba1b88f8f6ec677f52fb44012200bf
#
_entry.id   f3ba1b88f8f6ec677f52fb44012200bf
#
_cell.length_a   1.000
_cell.length_b   1.000
_cell.length_c   1.000
_cell.angle_alpha   90.00
_cell.angle_beta   90.00
_cell.angle_gamma   90.00
#
_symmetry.space_group_name_H-M   'P 1'
#
loop_
_entity.id
_entity.type
_entity.pdbx_description
1 polymer ?
#
loop_
_entity_poly.entity_id
_entity_poly.type
_entity_poly.pdbx_seq_one_letter_code
_entity_poly.pdbx_strand_id
1 'polypeptide(L)'
;MKELFDQSSFEISHHVTRRYSTSFSLGIKLFHPSIRNAIYAIYGFVRYADEIVDSFGQYDRAVLMDEFIRDYNLSIERKISLNPILNSFQHILHKYDLKELSDIFLESMVMDLHKSDYHSREDYEKYIYGSADVVGLMCLKVFVDGDIHEYNALKSYATRLGSAFQKVNFLRDFRADNELLGRSYFPNVAFDDLNEKATKEIIDEIREDFYEAKIGIRKLPLTARLGVYLAYKYYVVLLRKIERKGVESILNNRIRISNSVKMFLVVKTYIRYKVNIL
;
A
#
# COMPACT_ATOMS: atom_id res chain seq x y z
N MET A 1 0.68 -20.72 26.09
CA MET A 1 -0.68 -20.30 25.68
C MET A 1 -0.69 -18.92 25.00
N LYS A 2 -0.09 -17.87 25.62
CA LYS A 2 -0.02 -16.52 25.00
C LYS A 2 0.72 -16.52 23.65
N GLU A 3 1.88 -17.20 23.59
CA GLU A 3 2.66 -17.32 22.33
C GLU A 3 1.87 -17.98 21.19
N LEU A 4 1.09 -19.03 21.51
CA LEU A 4 0.23 -19.69 20.51
C LEU A 4 -0.85 -18.73 19.98
N PHE A 5 -1.44 -17.92 20.87
CA PHE A 5 -2.42 -16.90 20.48
C PHE A 5 -1.80 -15.83 19.56
N ASP A 6 -0.59 -15.36 19.92
CA ASP A 6 0.13 -14.39 19.11
C ASP A 6 0.52 -14.96 17.74
N GLN A 7 1.05 -16.19 17.70
CA GLN A 7 1.36 -16.88 16.44
C GLN A 7 0.13 -17.03 15.55
N SER A 8 -1.00 -17.46 16.10
CA SER A 8 -2.26 -17.59 15.37
C SER A 8 -2.71 -16.22 14.79
N SER A 9 -2.49 -15.13 15.53
CA SER A 9 -2.80 -13.77 15.06
C SER A 9 -1.95 -13.39 13.83
N PHE A 10 -0.66 -13.71 13.81
CA PHE A 10 0.19 -13.50 12.63
C PHE A 10 -0.22 -14.39 11.44
N GLU A 11 -0.61 -15.63 11.69
CA GLU A 11 -1.11 -16.55 10.65
C GLU A 11 -2.40 -16.03 10.02
N ILE A 12 -3.30 -15.42 10.80
CA ILE A 12 -4.51 -14.77 10.28
C ILE A 12 -4.14 -13.56 9.39
N SER A 13 -3.20 -12.71 9.81
CA SER A 13 -2.72 -11.59 8.97
C SER A 13 -2.09 -12.08 7.66
N HIS A 14 -1.33 -13.16 7.69
CA HIS A 14 -0.82 -13.82 6.49
C HIS A 14 -1.97 -14.34 5.61
N HIS A 15 -2.98 -14.99 6.19
CA HIS A 15 -4.15 -15.50 5.46
C HIS A 15 -4.91 -14.36 4.76
N VAL A 16 -5.20 -13.28 5.49
CA VAL A 16 -5.84 -12.07 4.95
C VAL A 16 -5.05 -11.54 3.75
N THR A 17 -3.73 -11.35 3.89
CA THR A 17 -2.89 -10.87 2.80
C THR A 17 -3.01 -11.74 1.55
N ARG A 18 -3.00 -13.07 1.70
CA ARG A 18 -3.11 -14.01 0.58
C ARG A 18 -4.46 -13.97 -0.11
N ARG A 19 -5.53 -13.73 0.63
CA ARG A 19 -6.89 -13.64 0.08
C ARG A 19 -7.10 -12.36 -0.72
N TYR A 20 -6.59 -11.25 -0.22
CA TYR A 20 -6.83 -9.94 -0.81
C TYR A 20 -5.82 -9.55 -1.90
N SER A 21 -4.56 -10.00 -1.80
CA SER A 21 -3.55 -9.63 -2.79
C SER A 21 -2.57 -10.74 -3.16
N THR A 22 -2.73 -11.27 -4.36
CA THR A 22 -1.77 -12.23 -4.94
C THR A 22 -0.41 -11.59 -5.23
N SER A 23 -0.39 -10.32 -5.64
CA SER A 23 0.84 -9.60 -5.99
C SER A 23 1.70 -9.30 -4.77
N PHE A 24 1.08 -8.73 -3.71
CA PHE A 24 1.79 -8.47 -2.46
C PHE A 24 2.23 -9.76 -1.77
N SER A 25 1.38 -10.79 -1.73
CA SER A 25 1.75 -12.09 -1.19
C SER A 25 3.00 -12.70 -1.86
N LEU A 26 3.13 -12.57 -3.19
CA LEU A 26 4.32 -13.02 -3.90
C LEU A 26 5.55 -12.17 -3.56
N GLY A 27 5.38 -10.84 -3.42
CA GLY A 27 6.45 -9.94 -2.99
C GLY A 27 6.97 -10.27 -1.59
N ILE A 28 6.04 -10.46 -0.62
CA ILE A 28 6.40 -10.77 0.77
C ILE A 28 7.15 -12.11 0.90
N LYS A 29 6.83 -13.09 0.07
CA LYS A 29 7.57 -14.38 0.04
C LYS A 29 9.04 -14.22 -0.35
N LEU A 30 9.42 -13.13 -1.04
CA LEU A 30 10.79 -12.84 -1.41
C LEU A 30 11.56 -12.03 -0.36
N PHE A 31 10.90 -11.58 0.70
CA PHE A 31 11.60 -11.02 1.87
C PHE A 31 12.29 -12.12 2.68
N HIS A 32 13.27 -11.72 3.46
CA HIS A 32 13.85 -12.63 4.46
C HIS A 32 12.77 -13.08 5.46
N PRO A 33 12.77 -14.34 5.92
CA PRO A 33 11.74 -14.85 6.82
C PRO A 33 11.52 -14.00 8.08
N SER A 34 12.58 -13.40 8.64
CA SER A 34 12.52 -12.59 9.86
C SER A 34 11.60 -11.37 9.81
N ILE A 35 11.35 -10.81 8.61
CA ILE A 35 10.52 -9.60 8.46
C ILE A 35 9.13 -9.88 7.89
N ARG A 36 8.86 -11.10 7.39
CA ARG A 36 7.59 -11.41 6.70
C ARG A 36 6.36 -11.20 7.59
N ASN A 37 6.43 -11.68 8.82
CA ASN A 37 5.31 -11.57 9.76
C ASN A 37 4.97 -10.11 10.05
N ALA A 38 5.98 -9.25 10.18
CA ALA A 38 5.78 -7.81 10.38
C ALA A 38 5.05 -7.18 9.19
N ILE A 39 5.45 -7.51 7.97
CA ILE A 39 4.80 -6.99 6.76
C ILE A 39 3.38 -7.54 6.59
N TYR A 40 3.14 -8.82 6.94
CA TYR A 40 1.78 -9.37 6.95
C TYR A 40 0.87 -8.68 7.98
N ALA A 41 1.41 -8.33 9.17
CA ALA A 41 0.65 -7.62 10.19
C ALA A 41 0.30 -6.19 9.75
N ILE A 42 1.25 -5.45 9.15
CA ILE A 42 1.00 -4.12 8.58
C ILE A 42 -0.08 -4.22 7.48
N TYR A 43 0.05 -5.18 6.55
CA TYR A 43 -0.93 -5.36 5.49
C TYR A 43 -2.33 -5.70 6.04
N GLY A 44 -2.41 -6.59 7.03
CA GLY A 44 -3.68 -6.96 7.65
C GLY A 44 -4.39 -5.76 8.27
N PHE A 45 -3.66 -4.95 9.03
CA PHE A 45 -4.16 -3.71 9.63
C PHE A 45 -4.68 -2.72 8.59
N VAL A 46 -3.84 -2.39 7.61
CA VAL A 46 -4.19 -1.48 6.51
C VAL A 46 -5.42 -2.00 5.76
N ARG A 47 -5.45 -3.29 5.41
CA ARG A 47 -6.55 -3.87 4.63
C ARG A 47 -7.88 -3.86 5.38
N TYR A 48 -7.90 -4.07 6.69
CA TYR A 48 -9.15 -4.04 7.45
C TYR A 48 -9.75 -2.63 7.54
N ALA A 49 -8.93 -1.62 7.78
CA ALA A 49 -9.39 -0.23 7.75
C ALA A 49 -9.90 0.18 6.36
N ASP A 50 -9.16 -0.18 5.30
CA ASP A 50 -9.51 0.05 3.90
C ASP A 50 -10.85 -0.65 3.52
N GLU A 51 -11.08 -1.90 3.99
CA GLU A 51 -12.31 -2.64 3.73
C GLU A 51 -13.54 -1.98 4.33
N ILE A 52 -13.43 -1.38 5.53
CA ILE A 52 -14.52 -0.63 6.17
C ILE A 52 -14.96 0.53 5.28
N VAL A 53 -13.98 1.24 4.72
CA VAL A 53 -14.22 2.43 3.90
C VAL A 53 -14.77 2.10 2.52
N ASP A 54 -14.25 1.04 1.88
CA ASP A 54 -14.54 0.76 0.47
C ASP A 54 -15.66 -0.26 0.26
N SER A 55 -15.83 -1.25 1.17
CA SER A 55 -16.62 -2.43 0.87
C SER A 55 -17.93 -2.52 1.66
N PHE A 56 -18.04 -1.87 2.79
CA PHE A 56 -19.18 -2.04 3.70
C PHE A 56 -20.28 -0.98 3.53
N GLY A 57 -20.57 -0.59 2.29
CA GLY A 57 -21.55 0.47 1.98
C GLY A 57 -22.99 0.24 2.47
N GLN A 58 -23.35 -1.02 2.80
CA GLN A 58 -24.65 -1.37 3.38
C GLN A 58 -24.70 -1.29 4.91
N TYR A 59 -23.57 -1.00 5.57
CA TYR A 59 -23.43 -0.83 7.01
C TYR A 59 -23.08 0.61 7.35
N ASP A 60 -23.24 0.99 8.63
CA ASP A 60 -22.75 2.27 9.13
C ASP A 60 -21.22 2.25 9.25
N ARG A 61 -20.57 2.67 8.17
CA ARG A 61 -19.09 2.66 8.07
C ARG A 61 -18.43 3.59 9.09
N ALA A 62 -19.08 4.68 9.48
CA ALA A 62 -18.55 5.61 10.47
C ALA A 62 -18.48 4.93 11.85
N VAL A 63 -19.56 4.27 12.27
CA VAL A 63 -19.58 3.49 13.52
C VAL A 63 -18.53 2.38 13.48
N LEU A 64 -18.45 1.62 12.39
CA LEU A 64 -17.46 0.55 12.25
C LEU A 64 -16.01 1.07 12.32
N MET A 65 -15.73 2.23 11.74
CA MET A 65 -14.40 2.84 11.81
C MET A 65 -14.08 3.35 13.22
N ASP A 66 -15.04 3.98 13.90
CA ASP A 66 -14.87 4.42 15.30
C ASP A 66 -14.61 3.23 16.22
N GLU A 67 -15.33 2.11 16.04
CA GLU A 67 -15.08 0.86 16.78
C GLU A 67 -13.69 0.29 16.49
N PHE A 68 -13.27 0.27 15.23
CA PHE A 68 -11.94 -0.20 14.84
C PHE A 68 -10.84 0.65 15.46
N ILE A 69 -10.96 1.98 15.43
CA ILE A 69 -10.00 2.93 16.04
C ILE A 69 -9.97 2.76 17.56
N ARG A 70 -11.13 2.62 18.22
CA ARG A 70 -11.20 2.35 19.65
C ARG A 70 -10.45 1.05 20.01
N ASP A 71 -10.73 -0.02 19.29
CA ASP A 71 -10.12 -1.33 19.53
C ASP A 71 -8.61 -1.32 19.22
N TYR A 72 -8.19 -0.56 18.21
CA TYR A 72 -6.79 -0.29 17.91
C TYR A 72 -6.09 0.42 19.08
N ASN A 73 -6.65 1.50 19.63
CA ASN A 73 -6.07 2.21 20.76
C ASN A 73 -5.99 1.31 22.01
N LEU A 74 -7.05 0.55 22.31
CA LEU A 74 -7.06 -0.42 23.40
C LEU A 74 -6.01 -1.53 23.21
N SER A 75 -5.78 -1.96 21.97
CA SER A 75 -4.76 -2.97 21.67
C SER A 75 -3.34 -2.50 22.01
N ILE A 76 -3.07 -1.22 21.76
CA ILE A 76 -1.78 -0.57 22.05
C ILE A 76 -1.59 -0.43 23.56
N GLU A 77 -2.59 0.11 24.26
CA GLU A 77 -2.54 0.32 25.71
C GLU A 77 -2.34 -1.01 26.46
N ARG A 78 -3.15 -2.02 26.12
CA ARG A 78 -3.17 -3.32 26.79
C ARG A 78 -2.08 -4.28 26.31
N LYS A 79 -1.45 -4.00 25.18
CA LYS A 79 -0.49 -4.87 24.48
C LYS A 79 -1.08 -6.24 24.14
N ILE A 80 -2.40 -6.29 23.92
CA ILE A 80 -3.17 -7.46 23.49
C ILE A 80 -4.50 -7.03 22.89
N SER A 81 -5.01 -7.78 21.93
CA SER A 81 -6.36 -7.62 21.38
C SER A 81 -6.98 -8.99 21.09
N LEU A 82 -8.29 -9.13 21.28
CA LEU A 82 -9.04 -10.31 20.82
C LEU A 82 -9.29 -10.28 19.30
N ASN A 83 -9.15 -9.11 18.66
CA ASN A 83 -9.07 -8.99 17.22
C ASN A 83 -7.65 -9.43 16.76
N PRO A 84 -7.50 -10.57 16.05
CA PRO A 84 -6.19 -11.12 15.72
C PRO A 84 -5.35 -10.21 14.81
N ILE A 85 -6.01 -9.38 13.97
CA ILE A 85 -5.30 -8.41 13.12
C ILE A 85 -4.69 -7.31 13.99
N LEU A 86 -5.47 -6.73 14.90
CA LEU A 86 -4.96 -5.72 15.83
C LEU A 86 -3.93 -6.33 16.81
N ASN A 87 -4.11 -7.60 17.22
CA ASN A 87 -3.14 -8.26 18.07
C ASN A 87 -1.78 -8.44 17.39
N SER A 88 -1.75 -8.91 16.16
CA SER A 88 -0.48 -9.03 15.41
C SER A 88 0.13 -7.65 15.11
N PHE A 89 -0.69 -6.65 14.77
CA PHE A 89 -0.21 -5.32 14.43
C PHE A 89 0.38 -4.58 15.64
N GLN A 90 -0.24 -4.63 16.83
CA GLN A 90 0.28 -3.95 18.02
C GLN A 90 1.67 -4.46 18.43
N HIS A 91 1.99 -5.74 18.21
CA HIS A 91 3.34 -6.25 18.44
C HIS A 91 4.38 -5.55 17.56
N ILE A 92 4.04 -5.35 16.29
CA ILE A 92 4.91 -4.72 15.30
C ILE A 92 4.99 -3.21 15.53
N LEU A 93 3.86 -2.59 15.90
CA LEU A 93 3.78 -1.19 16.24
C LEU A 93 4.73 -0.85 17.41
N HIS A 94 4.70 -1.61 18.48
CA HIS A 94 5.61 -1.40 19.62
C HIS A 94 7.07 -1.70 19.28
N LYS A 95 7.32 -2.74 18.48
CA LYS A 95 8.69 -3.13 18.11
C LYS A 95 9.38 -2.07 17.25
N TYR A 96 8.65 -1.46 16.33
CA TYR A 96 9.21 -0.55 15.32
C TYR A 96 8.74 0.89 15.47
N ASP A 97 8.04 1.21 16.55
CA ASP A 97 7.51 2.56 16.82
C ASP A 97 6.69 3.12 15.63
N LEU A 98 5.57 2.44 15.33
CA LEU A 98 4.74 2.79 14.17
C LEU A 98 3.54 3.68 14.51
N LYS A 99 3.38 4.12 15.78
CA LYS A 99 2.16 4.78 16.28
C LYS A 99 1.78 6.01 15.45
N GLU A 100 2.72 6.94 15.25
CA GLU A 100 2.47 8.18 14.49
C GLU A 100 2.03 7.87 13.05
N LEU A 101 2.72 6.96 12.36
CA LEU A 101 2.42 6.61 10.97
C LEU A 101 1.06 5.91 10.84
N SER A 102 0.72 5.04 11.78
CA SER A 102 -0.57 4.35 11.77
C SER A 102 -1.73 5.27 12.15
N ASP A 103 -1.53 6.27 13.00
CA ASP A 103 -2.55 7.28 13.30
C ASP A 103 -2.86 8.12 12.06
N ILE A 104 -1.83 8.62 11.37
CA ILE A 104 -1.99 9.39 10.12
C ILE A 104 -2.73 8.55 9.06
N PHE A 105 -2.44 7.24 8.98
CA PHE A 105 -3.16 6.35 8.08
C PHE A 105 -4.65 6.26 8.45
N LEU A 106 -4.99 6.06 9.73
CA LEU A 106 -6.37 5.99 10.18
C LEU A 106 -7.13 7.31 9.97
N GLU A 107 -6.47 8.46 10.20
CA GLU A 107 -7.04 9.77 9.87
C GLU A 107 -7.42 9.88 8.39
N SER A 108 -6.58 9.34 7.49
CA SER A 108 -6.89 9.32 6.05
C SER A 108 -8.07 8.42 5.73
N MET A 109 -8.24 7.30 6.43
CA MET A 109 -9.42 6.42 6.27
C MET A 109 -10.69 7.10 6.77
N VAL A 110 -10.63 7.84 7.87
CA VAL A 110 -11.77 8.65 8.35
C VAL A 110 -12.11 9.76 7.34
N MET A 111 -11.10 10.41 6.74
CA MET A 111 -11.34 11.41 5.68
C MET A 111 -12.14 10.81 4.51
N ASP A 112 -11.83 9.59 4.07
CA ASP A 112 -12.51 8.90 2.97
C ASP A 112 -14.00 8.59 3.25
N LEU A 113 -14.42 8.56 4.51
CA LEU A 113 -15.83 8.40 4.85
C LEU A 113 -16.66 9.67 4.57
N HIS A 114 -16.01 10.83 4.54
CA HIS A 114 -16.68 12.14 4.47
C HIS A 114 -16.32 12.97 3.23
N LYS A 115 -15.24 12.61 2.52
CA LYS A 115 -14.73 13.37 1.39
C LYS A 115 -14.71 12.52 0.12
N SER A 116 -15.39 13.01 -0.92
CA SER A 116 -15.45 12.35 -2.24
C SER A 116 -14.50 12.97 -3.27
N ASP A 117 -14.10 14.24 -3.09
CA ASP A 117 -13.38 14.99 -4.10
C ASP A 117 -12.13 15.69 -3.53
N TYR A 118 -11.02 15.56 -4.25
CA TYR A 118 -9.74 16.16 -3.94
C TYR A 118 -9.38 17.23 -4.98
N HIS A 119 -9.99 18.41 -4.82
CA HIS A 119 -9.91 19.48 -5.82
C HIS A 119 -8.57 20.21 -5.85
N SER A 120 -7.89 20.31 -4.70
CA SER A 120 -6.59 20.99 -4.61
C SER A 120 -5.42 20.00 -4.68
N ARG A 121 -4.28 20.49 -5.17
CA ARG A 121 -3.03 19.73 -5.15
C ARG A 121 -2.61 19.37 -3.72
N GLU A 122 -2.82 20.26 -2.78
CA GLU A 122 -2.51 20.04 -1.34
C GLU A 122 -3.34 18.92 -0.75
N ASP A 123 -4.66 18.90 -1.00
CA ASP A 123 -5.56 17.83 -0.55
C ASP A 123 -5.16 16.47 -1.12
N TYR A 124 -4.83 16.44 -2.39
CA TYR A 124 -4.38 15.25 -3.10
C TYR A 124 -3.07 14.70 -2.52
N GLU A 125 -2.08 15.55 -2.32
CA GLU A 125 -0.79 15.15 -1.73
C GLU A 125 -0.95 14.70 -0.28
N LYS A 126 -1.76 15.41 0.51
CA LYS A 126 -2.09 15.02 1.88
C LYS A 126 -2.76 13.66 1.95
N TYR A 127 -3.70 13.39 1.06
CA TYR A 127 -4.38 12.09 0.98
C TYR A 127 -3.42 10.95 0.58
N ILE A 128 -2.60 11.14 -0.45
CA ILE A 128 -1.60 10.15 -0.87
C ILE A 128 -0.62 9.89 0.29
N TYR A 129 -0.15 10.93 0.96
CA TYR A 129 0.74 10.78 2.10
C TYR A 129 0.13 9.91 3.18
N GLY A 130 -1.11 10.20 3.60
CA GLY A 130 -1.77 9.47 4.67
C GLY A 130 -2.22 8.06 4.27
N SER A 131 -2.73 7.85 3.05
CA SER A 131 -3.27 6.56 2.63
C SER A 131 -2.21 5.58 2.10
N ALA A 132 -1.07 6.07 1.59
CA ALA A 132 -0.07 5.23 0.92
C ALA A 132 1.36 5.43 1.40
N ASP A 133 1.83 6.69 1.51
CA ASP A 133 3.23 6.96 1.81
C ASP A 133 3.59 6.50 3.22
N VAL A 134 2.72 6.75 4.22
CA VAL A 134 2.92 6.29 5.60
C VAL A 134 2.94 4.76 5.70
N VAL A 135 2.21 4.04 4.84
CA VAL A 135 2.27 2.58 4.75
C VAL A 135 3.64 2.13 4.26
N GLY A 136 4.17 2.81 3.24
CA GLY A 136 5.54 2.62 2.77
C GLY A 136 6.58 2.90 3.86
N LEU A 137 6.36 3.94 4.67
CA LEU A 137 7.22 4.32 5.79
C LEU A 137 7.15 3.33 6.96
N MET A 138 5.97 2.78 7.28
CA MET A 138 5.84 1.67 8.24
C MET A 138 6.63 0.45 7.80
N CYS A 139 6.52 0.08 6.52
CA CYS A 139 7.31 -1.00 5.96
C CYS A 139 8.82 -0.69 6.00
N LEU A 140 9.23 0.54 5.71
CA LEU A 140 10.62 0.94 5.76
C LEU A 140 11.22 0.78 7.17
N LYS A 141 10.51 1.19 8.23
CA LYS A 141 10.96 0.96 9.62
C LYS A 141 11.24 -0.53 9.89
N VAL A 142 10.42 -1.43 9.35
CA VAL A 142 10.65 -2.87 9.43
C VAL A 142 11.88 -3.30 8.60
N PHE A 143 12.05 -2.76 7.41
CA PHE A 143 13.13 -3.14 6.50
C PHE A 143 14.53 -2.79 7.04
N VAL A 144 14.63 -1.67 7.75
CA VAL A 144 15.87 -1.19 8.37
C VAL A 144 16.00 -1.63 9.84
N ASP A 145 15.11 -2.55 10.30
CA ASP A 145 15.06 -3.08 11.68
C ASP A 145 15.07 -1.97 12.76
N GLY A 146 14.39 -0.86 12.49
CA GLY A 146 14.27 0.28 13.39
C GLY A 146 15.48 1.24 13.41
N ASP A 147 16.50 1.03 12.57
CA ASP A 147 17.62 1.97 12.48
C ASP A 147 17.16 3.34 11.97
N ILE A 148 17.26 4.36 12.82
CA ILE A 148 16.77 5.72 12.54
C ILE A 148 17.63 6.43 11.47
N HIS A 149 18.92 6.12 11.38
CA HIS A 149 19.79 6.74 10.38
C HIS A 149 19.50 6.20 9.00
N GLU A 150 19.38 4.87 8.85
CA GLU A 150 18.96 4.24 7.60
C GLU A 150 17.53 4.65 7.21
N TYR A 151 16.61 4.73 8.19
CA TYR A 151 15.25 5.22 7.95
C TYR A 151 15.25 6.62 7.37
N ASN A 152 15.95 7.58 8.00
CA ASN A 152 16.01 8.96 7.53
C ASN A 152 16.68 9.08 6.16
N ALA A 153 17.70 8.28 5.88
CA ALA A 153 18.38 8.25 4.58
C ALA A 153 17.50 7.70 3.43
N LEU A 154 16.49 6.88 3.75
CA LEU A 154 15.64 6.21 2.76
C LEU A 154 14.21 6.73 2.73
N LYS A 155 13.78 7.53 3.72
CA LYS A 155 12.42 8.01 3.90
C LYS A 155 11.83 8.64 2.63
N SER A 156 12.55 9.57 1.99
CA SER A 156 12.07 10.24 0.78
C SER A 156 11.82 9.28 -0.39
N TYR A 157 12.67 8.28 -0.56
CA TYR A 157 12.50 7.28 -1.62
C TYR A 157 11.33 6.34 -1.35
N ALA A 158 11.08 6.00 -0.08
CA ALA A 158 9.94 5.17 0.31
C ALA A 158 8.62 5.92 0.09
N THR A 159 8.55 7.20 0.42
CA THR A 159 7.43 8.09 0.12
C THR A 159 7.16 8.12 -1.38
N ARG A 160 8.18 8.34 -2.22
CA ARG A 160 8.00 8.30 -3.69
C ARG A 160 7.45 6.96 -4.18
N LEU A 161 7.84 5.85 -3.58
CA LEU A 161 7.31 4.53 -3.96
C LEU A 161 5.84 4.36 -3.56
N GLY A 162 5.46 4.81 -2.37
CA GLY A 162 4.07 4.84 -1.89
C GLY A 162 3.19 5.66 -2.83
N SER A 163 3.60 6.91 -3.09
CA SER A 163 2.92 7.82 -4.01
C SER A 163 2.75 7.22 -5.40
N ALA A 164 3.81 6.63 -5.98
CA ALA A 164 3.73 5.99 -7.28
C ALA A 164 2.72 4.84 -7.31
N PHE A 165 2.70 3.99 -6.28
CA PHE A 165 1.75 2.89 -6.19
C PHE A 165 0.31 3.40 -6.11
N GLN A 166 0.06 4.41 -5.30
CA GLN A 166 -1.28 4.96 -5.12
C GLN A 166 -1.79 5.65 -6.39
N LYS A 167 -0.97 6.46 -7.04
CA LYS A 167 -1.32 7.10 -8.32
C LYS A 167 -1.62 6.07 -9.41
N VAL A 168 -0.89 4.97 -9.47
CA VAL A 168 -1.20 3.85 -10.38
C VAL A 168 -2.51 3.18 -10.01
N ASN A 169 -2.82 3.02 -8.71
CA ASN A 169 -4.11 2.49 -8.25
C ASN A 169 -5.25 3.39 -8.69
N PHE A 170 -5.14 4.70 -8.52
CA PHE A 170 -6.15 5.67 -8.99
C PHE A 170 -6.41 5.58 -10.49
N LEU A 171 -5.37 5.49 -11.32
CA LEU A 171 -5.55 5.29 -12.77
C LEU A 171 -6.18 3.94 -13.10
N ARG A 172 -5.80 2.88 -12.38
CA ARG A 172 -6.33 1.53 -12.60
C ARG A 172 -7.80 1.41 -12.26
N ASP A 173 -8.20 2.04 -11.16
CA ASP A 173 -9.53 1.92 -10.56
C ASP A 173 -10.41 3.13 -10.87
N PHE A 174 -9.95 4.07 -11.70
CA PHE A 174 -10.55 5.38 -12.00
C PHE A 174 -12.06 5.31 -12.25
N ARG A 175 -12.50 4.36 -13.09
CA ARG A 175 -13.93 4.14 -13.33
C ARG A 175 -14.67 3.67 -12.09
N ALA A 176 -14.13 2.64 -11.42
CA ALA A 176 -14.80 2.03 -10.27
C ALA A 176 -14.92 3.01 -9.10
N ASP A 177 -13.88 3.81 -8.87
CA ASP A 177 -13.86 4.82 -7.82
C ASP A 177 -14.89 5.92 -8.10
N ASN A 178 -15.05 6.33 -9.35
CA ASN A 178 -16.06 7.31 -9.74
C ASN A 178 -17.50 6.74 -9.70
N GLU A 179 -17.75 5.60 -10.38
CA GLU A 179 -19.12 5.05 -10.52
C GLU A 179 -19.66 4.45 -9.21
N LEU A 180 -18.82 3.79 -8.40
CA LEU A 180 -19.26 3.06 -7.21
C LEU A 180 -19.10 3.88 -5.92
N LEU A 181 -18.05 4.70 -5.83
CA LEU A 181 -17.72 5.45 -4.63
C LEU A 181 -17.98 6.96 -4.79
N GLY A 182 -18.23 7.44 -6.00
CA GLY A 182 -18.38 8.86 -6.31
C GLY A 182 -17.10 9.66 -6.05
N ARG A 183 -15.91 9.02 -6.13
CA ARG A 183 -14.64 9.64 -5.78
C ARG A 183 -13.85 10.07 -7.00
N SER A 184 -13.28 11.30 -6.95
CA SER A 184 -12.32 11.81 -7.91
C SER A 184 -11.04 12.22 -7.18
N TYR A 185 -9.94 11.57 -7.49
CA TYR A 185 -8.66 11.79 -6.80
C TYR A 185 -7.75 12.79 -7.50
N PHE A 186 -7.72 12.83 -8.84
CA PHE A 186 -6.80 13.70 -9.55
C PHE A 186 -7.31 15.16 -9.56
N PRO A 187 -6.50 16.13 -9.06
CA PRO A 187 -6.90 17.54 -9.07
C PRO A 187 -7.23 18.03 -10.46
N ASN A 188 -8.35 18.74 -10.60
CA ASN A 188 -8.82 19.32 -11.85
C ASN A 188 -9.07 18.32 -13.00
N VAL A 189 -9.21 17.02 -12.70
CA VAL A 189 -9.56 15.99 -13.68
C VAL A 189 -10.82 15.29 -13.22
N ALA A 190 -11.98 15.81 -13.63
CA ALA A 190 -13.24 15.11 -13.45
C ALA A 190 -13.31 13.87 -14.37
N PHE A 191 -14.29 12.99 -14.15
CA PHE A 191 -14.43 11.77 -14.94
C PHE A 191 -14.50 12.04 -16.44
N ASP A 192 -15.27 13.04 -16.83
CA ASP A 192 -15.48 13.43 -18.24
C ASP A 192 -14.29 14.23 -18.83
N ASP A 193 -13.40 14.75 -17.97
CA ASP A 193 -12.24 15.55 -18.36
C ASP A 193 -10.98 14.73 -18.59
N LEU A 194 -11.00 13.42 -18.25
CA LEU A 194 -9.85 12.55 -18.48
C LEU A 194 -9.61 12.36 -19.98
N ASN A 195 -8.59 13.03 -20.49
CA ASN A 195 -8.17 12.98 -21.88
C ASN A 195 -6.70 12.53 -22.02
N GLU A 196 -6.22 12.37 -23.25
CA GLU A 196 -4.85 11.89 -23.51
C GLU A 196 -3.78 12.81 -22.89
N LYS A 197 -3.99 14.12 -22.89
CA LYS A 197 -3.04 15.09 -22.32
C LYS A 197 -2.96 14.94 -20.81
N ALA A 198 -4.10 14.98 -20.10
CA ALA A 198 -4.15 14.82 -18.66
C ALA A 198 -3.58 13.45 -18.23
N THR A 199 -3.95 12.39 -18.93
CA THR A 199 -3.41 11.04 -18.67
C THR A 199 -1.90 10.98 -18.84
N LYS A 200 -1.35 11.65 -19.86
CA LYS A 200 0.09 11.70 -20.08
C LYS A 200 0.80 12.45 -18.95
N GLU A 201 0.28 13.60 -18.53
CA GLU A 201 0.85 14.37 -17.41
C GLU A 201 0.89 13.55 -16.11
N ILE A 202 -0.19 12.83 -15.79
CA ILE A 202 -0.26 11.93 -14.64
C ILE A 202 0.77 10.79 -14.77
N ILE A 203 0.88 10.15 -15.93
CA ILE A 203 1.83 9.06 -16.17
C ILE A 203 3.27 9.55 -16.04
N ASP A 204 3.58 10.73 -16.53
CA ASP A 204 4.93 11.29 -16.45
C ASP A 204 5.30 11.62 -14.98
N GLU A 205 4.37 12.16 -14.17
CA GLU A 205 4.55 12.34 -12.73
C GLU A 205 4.82 11.00 -12.01
N ILE A 206 4.05 9.95 -12.32
CA ILE A 206 4.25 8.61 -11.74
C ILE A 206 5.62 8.02 -12.13
N ARG A 207 6.11 8.29 -13.34
CA ARG A 207 7.42 7.84 -13.80
C ARG A 207 8.56 8.50 -13.04
N GLU A 208 8.40 9.78 -12.73
CA GLU A 208 9.39 10.49 -11.90
C GLU A 208 9.45 9.88 -10.49
N ASP A 209 8.29 9.65 -9.86
CA ASP A 209 8.23 8.97 -8.57
C ASP A 209 8.89 7.57 -8.62
N PHE A 210 8.64 6.79 -9.66
CA PHE A 210 9.31 5.48 -9.85
C PHE A 210 10.80 5.60 -10.11
N TYR A 211 11.26 6.63 -10.77
CA TYR A 211 12.69 6.85 -10.98
C TYR A 211 13.40 7.08 -9.66
N GLU A 212 12.91 7.99 -8.84
CA GLU A 212 13.44 8.26 -7.50
C GLU A 212 13.35 7.03 -6.59
N ALA A 213 12.17 6.38 -6.53
CA ALA A 213 11.98 5.18 -5.73
C ALA A 213 12.99 4.07 -6.06
N LYS A 214 13.35 3.90 -7.33
CA LYS A 214 14.33 2.89 -7.76
C LYS A 214 15.71 3.13 -7.17
N ILE A 215 16.10 4.38 -6.96
CA ILE A 215 17.38 4.73 -6.31
C ILE A 215 17.38 4.21 -4.86
N GLY A 216 16.30 4.48 -4.12
CA GLY A 216 16.13 3.99 -2.76
C GLY A 216 16.08 2.47 -2.65
N ILE A 217 15.36 1.79 -3.56
CA ILE A 217 15.26 0.33 -3.57
C ILE A 217 16.66 -0.34 -3.64
N ARG A 218 17.60 0.24 -4.39
CA ARG A 218 18.97 -0.29 -4.48
C ARG A 218 19.74 -0.16 -3.17
N LYS A 219 19.38 0.80 -2.33
CA LYS A 219 20.02 1.06 -1.04
C LYS A 219 19.39 0.24 0.10
N LEU A 220 18.19 -0.36 -0.10
CA LEU A 220 17.54 -1.18 0.92
C LEU A 220 18.42 -2.35 1.37
N PRO A 221 18.30 -2.80 2.63
CA PRO A 221 18.90 -4.03 3.11
C PRO A 221 18.52 -5.23 2.23
N LEU A 222 19.45 -6.20 2.10
CA LEU A 222 19.22 -7.40 1.29
C LEU A 222 18.01 -8.22 1.74
N THR A 223 17.66 -8.13 3.02
CA THR A 223 16.46 -8.76 3.62
C THR A 223 15.15 -8.31 2.98
N ALA A 224 15.08 -7.08 2.48
CA ALA A 224 13.89 -6.46 1.92
C ALA A 224 13.98 -6.18 0.40
N ARG A 225 15.18 -5.90 -0.11
CA ARG A 225 15.41 -5.38 -1.46
C ARG A 225 14.70 -6.16 -2.55
N LEU A 226 14.80 -7.48 -2.53
CA LEU A 226 14.25 -8.33 -3.59
C LEU A 226 12.72 -8.26 -3.66
N GLY A 227 12.04 -8.30 -2.51
CA GLY A 227 10.58 -8.24 -2.46
C GLY A 227 10.04 -6.86 -2.87
N VAL A 228 10.68 -5.78 -2.39
CA VAL A 228 10.30 -4.41 -2.78
C VAL A 228 10.54 -4.19 -4.28
N TYR A 229 11.67 -4.66 -4.81
CA TYR A 229 11.96 -4.57 -6.24
C TYR A 229 10.95 -5.33 -7.09
N LEU A 230 10.48 -6.50 -6.64
CA LEU A 230 9.41 -7.22 -7.35
C LEU A 230 8.10 -6.41 -7.36
N ALA A 231 7.68 -5.85 -6.22
CA ALA A 231 6.50 -5.00 -6.14
C ALA A 231 6.62 -3.78 -7.08
N TYR A 232 7.76 -3.08 -7.04
CA TYR A 232 8.08 -2.01 -7.98
C TYR A 232 7.93 -2.46 -9.44
N LYS A 233 8.45 -3.64 -9.82
CA LYS A 233 8.34 -4.16 -11.18
C LYS A 233 6.90 -4.45 -11.60
N TYR A 234 6.06 -4.95 -10.69
CA TYR A 234 4.64 -5.14 -10.97
C TYR A 234 3.95 -3.82 -11.33
N TYR A 235 4.18 -2.80 -10.54
CA TYR A 235 3.54 -1.51 -10.76
C TYR A 235 4.08 -0.79 -12.01
N VAL A 236 5.36 -0.87 -12.31
CA VAL A 236 5.93 -0.35 -13.58
C VAL A 236 5.32 -1.07 -14.80
N VAL A 237 5.13 -2.39 -14.73
CA VAL A 237 4.49 -3.15 -15.82
C VAL A 237 3.01 -2.82 -15.92
N LEU A 238 2.32 -2.61 -14.78
CA LEU A 238 0.93 -2.19 -14.75
C LEU A 238 0.76 -0.79 -15.37
N LEU A 239 1.59 0.18 -14.98
CA LEU A 239 1.57 1.53 -15.55
C LEU A 239 1.76 1.50 -17.09
N ARG A 240 2.76 0.76 -17.56
CA ARG A 240 2.97 0.59 -19.02
C ARG A 240 1.78 -0.05 -19.73
N LYS A 241 1.07 -0.95 -19.06
CA LYS A 241 -0.13 -1.56 -19.63
C LYS A 241 -1.28 -0.57 -19.67
N ILE A 242 -1.46 0.25 -18.64
CA ILE A 242 -2.46 1.33 -18.59
C ILE A 242 -2.21 2.31 -19.76
N GLU A 243 -0.98 2.83 -19.86
CA GLU A 243 -0.56 3.73 -20.94
C GLU A 243 -0.85 3.17 -22.33
N ARG A 244 -0.44 1.93 -22.59
CA ARG A 244 -0.64 1.28 -23.92
C ARG A 244 -2.10 1.05 -24.29
N LYS A 245 -2.97 0.94 -23.30
CA LYS A 245 -4.40 0.73 -23.50
C LYS A 245 -5.16 2.05 -23.72
N GLY A 246 -4.60 3.18 -23.32
CA GLY A 246 -5.15 4.51 -23.50
C GLY A 246 -6.35 4.84 -22.63
N VAL A 247 -6.83 6.07 -22.77
CA VAL A 247 -7.92 6.67 -21.98
C VAL A 247 -9.19 5.86 -22.03
N GLU A 248 -9.62 5.43 -23.21
CA GLU A 248 -10.84 4.64 -23.38
C GLU A 248 -10.86 3.38 -22.51
N SER A 249 -9.72 2.70 -22.38
CA SER A 249 -9.62 1.51 -21.51
C SER A 249 -9.62 1.85 -20.02
N ILE A 250 -9.11 2.99 -19.62
CA ILE A 250 -9.15 3.49 -18.24
C ILE A 250 -10.61 3.76 -17.85
N LEU A 251 -11.36 4.41 -18.73
CA LEU A 251 -12.77 4.76 -18.53
C LEU A 251 -13.71 3.55 -18.57
N ASN A 252 -13.34 2.46 -19.24
CA ASN A 252 -14.24 1.34 -19.46
C ASN A 252 -13.89 0.06 -18.68
N ASN A 253 -12.64 -0.12 -18.25
CA ASN A 253 -12.19 -1.41 -17.72
C ASN A 253 -11.14 -1.27 -16.60
N ARG A 254 -11.28 -2.11 -15.57
CA ARG A 254 -10.20 -2.30 -14.59
C ARG A 254 -9.03 -3.07 -15.22
N ILE A 255 -7.89 -2.40 -15.40
CA ILE A 255 -6.70 -2.98 -16.04
C ILE A 255 -5.92 -3.84 -15.04
N ARG A 256 -5.66 -5.11 -15.37
CA ARG A 256 -4.96 -6.06 -14.49
C ARG A 256 -3.79 -6.74 -15.20
N ILE A 257 -2.79 -7.15 -14.45
CA ILE A 257 -1.69 -8.01 -14.91
C ILE A 257 -2.12 -9.46 -14.74
N SER A 258 -1.94 -10.30 -15.79
CA SER A 258 -2.25 -11.73 -15.71
C SER A 258 -1.31 -12.47 -14.74
N ASN A 259 -1.77 -13.59 -14.20
CA ASN A 259 -0.97 -14.39 -13.27
C ASN A 259 0.29 -14.95 -13.93
N SER A 260 0.26 -15.25 -15.23
CA SER A 260 1.44 -15.68 -16.00
C SER A 260 2.52 -14.61 -16.06
N VAL A 261 2.14 -13.34 -16.30
CA VAL A 261 3.08 -12.22 -16.28
C VAL A 261 3.63 -11.97 -14.87
N LYS A 262 2.79 -12.09 -13.82
CA LYS A 262 3.24 -11.99 -12.42
C LYS A 262 4.31 -13.05 -12.12
N MET A 263 4.07 -14.30 -12.51
CA MET A 263 5.03 -15.39 -12.28
C MET A 263 6.32 -15.19 -13.08
N PHE A 264 6.23 -14.75 -14.33
CA PHE A 264 7.40 -14.40 -15.13
C PHE A 264 8.24 -13.30 -14.46
N LEU A 265 7.59 -12.27 -13.89
CA LEU A 265 8.29 -11.20 -13.17
C LEU A 265 9.01 -11.72 -11.92
N VAL A 266 8.42 -12.67 -11.17
CA VAL A 266 9.09 -13.32 -10.03
C VAL A 266 10.38 -13.99 -10.49
N VAL A 267 10.30 -14.86 -11.50
CA VAL A 267 11.47 -15.61 -12.00
C VAL A 267 12.54 -14.65 -12.53
N LYS A 268 12.13 -13.68 -13.38
CA LYS A 268 13.05 -12.69 -13.94
C LYS A 268 13.75 -11.85 -12.87
N THR A 269 13.00 -11.43 -11.85
CA THR A 269 13.53 -10.62 -10.74
C THR A 269 14.52 -11.44 -9.91
N TYR A 270 14.19 -12.70 -9.62
CA TYR A 270 15.05 -13.60 -8.87
C TYR A 270 16.37 -13.89 -9.62
N ILE A 271 16.31 -14.15 -10.93
CA ILE A 271 17.52 -14.35 -11.75
C ILE A 271 18.40 -13.09 -11.72
N ARG A 272 17.83 -11.90 -11.94
CA ARG A 272 18.58 -10.63 -11.90
C ARG A 272 19.24 -10.37 -10.54
N TYR A 273 18.56 -10.73 -9.47
CA TYR A 273 19.13 -10.64 -8.12
C TYR A 273 20.35 -11.55 -7.96
N LYS A 274 20.24 -12.81 -8.41
CA LYS A 274 21.36 -13.78 -8.33
C LYS A 274 22.58 -13.38 -9.12
N VAL A 275 22.41 -12.68 -10.24
CA VAL A 275 23.51 -12.18 -11.09
C VAL A 275 23.91 -10.72 -10.77
N ASN A 276 23.44 -10.18 -9.63
CA ASN A 276 23.79 -8.86 -9.11
C ASN A 276 23.48 -7.68 -10.06
N ILE A 277 22.38 -7.77 -10.84
CA ILE A 277 21.94 -6.76 -11.83
C ILE A 277 20.64 -6.06 -11.37
N LEU A 278 20.47 -5.85 -10.09
CA LEU A 278 19.32 -5.10 -9.58
C LEU A 278 19.58 -3.60 -9.51
#